data_6af48ab161be7b66ae455ca70894ce61
#
_entry.id   6af48ab161be7b66ae455ca70894ce61
#
_cell.length_a   1.000
_cell.length_b   1.000
_cell.length_c   1.000
_cell.angle_alpha   90.00
_cell.angle_beta   90.00
_cell.angle_gamma   90.00
#
_symmetry.space_group_name_H-M   'P 1'
#
loop_
_entity.id
_entity.type
_entity.pdbx_description
1 polymer ?
#
loop_
_entity_poly.entity_id
_entity_poly.type
_entity_poly.pdbx_seq_one_letter_code
_entity_poly.pdbx_strand_id
1 'polypeptide(L)'
;LTGSLNFNNIKASFFKDLIKEKQDEHLFDLSYDYVGDLAETISLLWDQEKSGNMPRLSSLFENLKKAKNDELKNHIINILNISTADQRWAFIKLFTGGLRIGVSSRLVKQGLANYGNVDLEEIEKIWHGLHFPYINLFSWLENKGSKPKISIYDIFHPMMLAHPLVMEKDLVAANPKDFVAEYKWDGIRVQIVSHSEGCRLYSRTGDEVSKSFPEIIKT
;
A
#
# COMPACT_ATOMS: atom_id res chain seq x y z
N LEU A 1 9.75 3.68 -5.86
CA LEU A 1 8.45 4.23 -6.28
C LEU A 1 7.77 3.36 -7.35
N THR A 2 8.51 2.94 -8.37
CA THR A 2 7.96 2.13 -9.48
C THR A 2 7.69 0.66 -9.12
N GLY A 3 8.10 0.17 -7.95
CA GLY A 3 8.00 -1.24 -7.57
C GLY A 3 8.94 -2.18 -8.36
N SER A 4 9.95 -1.63 -9.03
CA SER A 4 10.89 -2.42 -9.84
C SER A 4 11.91 -3.22 -9.02
N LEU A 5 12.01 -2.97 -7.71
CA LEU A 5 12.88 -3.67 -6.78
C LEU A 5 12.04 -4.42 -5.75
N ASN A 6 12.28 -5.72 -5.63
CA ASN A 6 11.67 -6.57 -4.62
C ASN A 6 12.75 -7.47 -4.01
N PHE A 7 12.74 -7.58 -2.68
CA PHE A 7 13.66 -8.40 -1.89
C PHE A 7 12.89 -9.53 -1.22
N ASN A 8 12.62 -10.60 -1.95
CA ASN A 8 11.83 -11.73 -1.46
C ASN A 8 12.45 -12.41 -0.23
N ASN A 9 13.77 -12.27 -0.04
CA ASN A 9 14.52 -12.90 1.04
C ASN A 9 14.58 -12.04 2.33
N ILE A 10 14.18 -10.76 2.27
CA ILE A 10 14.21 -9.85 3.41
C ILE A 10 12.76 -9.60 3.87
N LYS A 11 12.27 -10.49 4.70
CA LYS A 11 10.91 -10.43 5.28
C LYS A 11 10.96 -10.06 6.76
N ALA A 12 9.79 -9.87 7.37
CA ALA A 12 9.67 -9.63 8.79
C ALA A 12 10.33 -10.72 9.65
N SER A 13 10.22 -12.00 9.25
CA SER A 13 10.88 -13.13 9.92
C SER A 13 12.40 -12.96 9.94
N PHE A 14 13.02 -12.53 8.84
CA PHE A 14 14.46 -12.29 8.77
C PHE A 14 14.94 -11.32 9.86
N PHE A 15 14.22 -10.22 10.06
CA PHE A 15 14.57 -9.25 11.11
C PHE A 15 14.30 -9.77 12.52
N LYS A 16 13.27 -10.61 12.71
CA LYS A 16 13.02 -11.27 14.00
C LYS A 16 14.14 -12.22 14.36
N ASP A 17 14.57 -13.05 13.43
CA ASP A 17 15.69 -13.98 13.65
C ASP A 17 16.97 -13.22 13.95
N LEU A 18 17.22 -12.13 13.24
CA LEU A 18 18.40 -11.30 13.42
C LEU A 18 18.50 -10.66 14.81
N ILE A 19 17.39 -10.13 15.32
CA ILE A 19 17.40 -9.51 16.66
C ILE A 19 17.55 -10.56 17.77
N LYS A 20 16.92 -11.75 17.63
CA LYS A 20 17.04 -12.86 18.59
C LYS A 20 18.45 -13.45 18.67
N GLU A 21 19.28 -13.27 17.64
CA GLU A 21 20.71 -13.62 17.72
C GLU A 21 21.54 -12.62 18.55
N LYS A 22 21.07 -11.39 18.70
CA LYS A 22 21.78 -10.29 19.38
C LYS A 22 21.25 -9.96 20.77
N GLN A 23 20.00 -10.20 21.01
CA GLN A 23 19.29 -9.85 22.24
C GLN A 23 18.62 -11.07 22.83
N ASP A 24 18.33 -11.02 24.12
CA ASP A 24 17.54 -12.05 24.79
C ASP A 24 16.16 -12.18 24.15
N GLU A 25 15.79 -13.40 23.78
CA GLU A 25 14.54 -13.70 23.06
C GLU A 25 13.32 -13.30 23.87
N HIS A 26 13.33 -13.55 25.18
CA HIS A 26 12.21 -13.21 26.06
C HIS A 26 12.04 -11.69 26.19
N LEU A 27 13.16 -10.96 26.32
CA LEU A 27 13.15 -9.50 26.33
C LEU A 27 12.58 -8.94 25.00
N PHE A 28 13.00 -9.51 23.88
CA PHE A 28 12.47 -9.10 22.58
C PHE A 28 10.97 -9.35 22.49
N ASP A 29 10.49 -10.55 22.84
CA ASP A 29 9.08 -10.90 22.72
C ASP A 29 8.19 -10.01 23.61
N LEU A 30 8.57 -9.77 24.87
CA LEU A 30 7.84 -8.84 25.75
C LEU A 30 7.83 -7.40 25.22
N SER A 31 8.96 -6.94 24.69
CA SER A 31 9.07 -5.60 24.11
C SER A 31 8.21 -5.47 22.85
N TYR A 32 8.18 -6.50 22.02
CA TYR A 32 7.38 -6.52 20.81
C TYR A 32 5.87 -6.56 21.09
N ASP A 33 5.46 -7.30 22.11
CA ASP A 33 4.07 -7.34 22.57
C ASP A 33 3.61 -5.98 23.12
N TYR A 34 4.50 -5.27 23.79
CA TYR A 34 4.21 -3.94 24.32
C TYR A 34 4.15 -2.84 23.24
N VAL A 35 5.14 -2.81 22.37
CA VAL A 35 5.28 -1.78 21.31
C VAL A 35 4.31 -2.02 20.16
N GLY A 36 4.06 -3.28 19.79
CA GLY A 36 3.17 -3.67 18.69
C GLY A 36 3.67 -3.38 17.27
N ASP A 37 4.91 -2.92 17.12
CA ASP A 37 5.55 -2.65 15.84
C ASP A 37 6.97 -3.22 15.79
N LEU A 38 7.20 -4.17 14.87
CA LEU A 38 8.48 -4.87 14.75
C LEU A 38 9.66 -3.94 14.47
N ALA A 39 9.50 -2.98 13.56
CA ALA A 39 10.59 -2.09 13.19
C ALA A 39 10.96 -1.15 14.34
N GLU A 40 9.97 -0.67 15.07
CA GLU A 40 10.17 0.17 16.25
C GLU A 40 10.85 -0.62 17.37
N THR A 41 10.36 -1.81 17.71
CA THR A 41 10.96 -2.67 18.71
C THR A 41 12.42 -2.96 18.42
N ILE A 42 12.73 -3.39 17.19
CA ILE A 42 14.11 -3.66 16.79
C ILE A 42 14.96 -2.39 16.82
N SER A 43 14.44 -1.27 16.36
CA SER A 43 15.20 -0.02 16.33
C SER A 43 15.61 0.49 17.70
N LEU A 44 14.79 0.21 18.73
CA LEU A 44 15.03 0.57 20.11
C LEU A 44 15.96 -0.43 20.84
N LEU A 45 15.79 -1.71 20.58
CA LEU A 45 16.58 -2.78 21.21
C LEU A 45 17.97 -2.99 20.57
N TRP A 46 18.17 -2.48 19.35
CA TRP A 46 19.44 -2.65 18.64
C TRP A 46 20.49 -1.66 19.13
N ASP A 47 21.56 -2.15 19.70
CA ASP A 47 22.67 -1.31 20.15
C ASP A 47 23.41 -0.69 18.96
N GLN A 48 23.68 0.60 19.04
CA GLN A 48 24.50 1.30 18.07
C GLN A 48 25.97 1.03 18.37
N GLU A 49 26.59 0.12 17.62
CA GLU A 49 27.98 -0.27 17.84
C GLU A 49 29.00 0.76 17.30
N LYS A 50 28.59 1.50 16.26
CA LYS A 50 29.50 2.43 15.56
C LYS A 50 28.75 3.69 15.14
N SER A 51 29.43 4.82 15.20
CA SER A 51 28.95 6.04 14.53
C SER A 51 29.42 6.02 13.08
N GLY A 52 28.51 6.14 12.13
CA GLY A 52 28.83 6.12 10.70
C GLY A 52 27.83 6.91 9.88
N ASN A 53 28.23 7.28 8.68
CA ASN A 53 27.32 7.93 7.75
C ASN A 53 26.52 6.88 6.98
N MET A 54 25.20 7.06 6.96
CA MET A 54 24.32 6.24 6.12
C MET A 54 24.70 6.38 4.64
N PRO A 55 24.85 5.28 3.91
CA PRO A 55 25.08 5.34 2.48
C PRO A 55 23.85 5.92 1.76
N ARG A 56 24.04 6.42 0.56
CA ARG A 56 22.92 6.82 -0.29
C ARG A 56 22.01 5.61 -0.53
N LEU A 57 20.70 5.85 -0.52
CA LEU A 57 19.69 4.79 -0.67
C LEU A 57 19.90 3.97 -1.94
N SER A 58 20.27 4.60 -3.07
CA SER A 58 20.58 3.92 -4.33
C SER A 58 21.74 2.93 -4.19
N SER A 59 22.85 3.37 -3.62
CA SER A 59 24.04 2.52 -3.42
C SER A 59 23.77 1.38 -2.45
N LEU A 60 22.98 1.64 -1.40
CA LEU A 60 22.55 0.63 -0.44
C LEU A 60 21.76 -0.48 -1.14
N PHE A 61 20.75 -0.12 -1.93
CA PHE A 61 19.95 -1.12 -2.65
C PHE A 61 20.72 -1.85 -3.74
N GLU A 62 21.65 -1.20 -4.42
CA GLU A 62 22.54 -1.88 -5.38
C GLU A 62 23.40 -2.95 -4.70
N ASN A 63 23.96 -2.64 -3.53
CA ASN A 63 24.77 -3.59 -2.76
C ASN A 63 23.90 -4.76 -2.26
N LEU A 64 22.75 -4.49 -1.69
CA LEU A 64 21.83 -5.53 -1.23
C LEU A 64 21.32 -6.43 -2.37
N LYS A 65 21.14 -5.88 -3.58
CA LYS A 65 20.74 -6.67 -4.76
C LYS A 65 21.81 -7.63 -5.23
N LYS A 66 23.08 -7.27 -5.08
CA LYS A 66 24.23 -8.11 -5.49
C LYS A 66 24.59 -9.14 -4.45
N ALA A 67 24.37 -8.84 -3.18
CA ALA A 67 24.75 -9.69 -2.05
C ALA A 67 23.87 -10.95 -1.95
N LYS A 68 24.44 -12.06 -1.52
CA LYS A 68 23.76 -13.34 -1.33
C LYS A 68 23.98 -13.86 0.10
N ASN A 69 22.94 -14.48 0.65
CA ASN A 69 22.97 -15.20 1.93
C ASN A 69 23.72 -14.43 3.06
N ASP A 70 24.86 -14.93 3.51
CA ASP A 70 25.62 -14.36 4.62
C ASP A 70 26.16 -12.96 4.34
N GLU A 71 26.52 -12.67 3.10
CA GLU A 71 26.93 -11.32 2.70
C GLU A 71 25.78 -10.34 2.83
N LEU A 72 24.57 -10.73 2.43
CA LEU A 72 23.36 -9.94 2.58
C LEU A 72 23.06 -9.65 4.07
N LYS A 73 23.14 -10.70 4.91
CA LYS A 73 22.98 -10.59 6.36
C LYS A 73 23.99 -9.61 6.96
N ASN A 74 25.25 -9.73 6.59
CA ASN A 74 26.32 -8.85 7.08
C ASN A 74 26.13 -7.40 6.63
N HIS A 75 25.69 -7.17 5.40
CA HIS A 75 25.37 -5.82 4.93
C HIS A 75 24.23 -5.18 5.76
N ILE A 76 23.18 -5.93 6.05
CA ILE A 76 22.06 -5.45 6.87
C ILE A 76 22.53 -5.16 8.30
N ILE A 77 23.28 -6.05 8.92
CA ILE A 77 23.85 -5.84 10.26
C ILE A 77 24.70 -4.58 10.30
N ASN A 78 25.57 -4.37 9.31
CA ASN A 78 26.40 -3.17 9.25
C ASN A 78 25.56 -1.90 9.18
N ILE A 79 24.50 -1.89 8.37
CA ILE A 79 23.57 -0.74 8.30
C ILE A 79 22.90 -0.49 9.63
N LEU A 80 22.40 -1.52 10.29
CA LEU A 80 21.74 -1.40 11.60
C LEU A 80 22.71 -0.88 12.67
N ASN A 81 23.98 -1.33 12.64
CA ASN A 81 25.00 -0.93 13.60
C ASN A 81 25.41 0.53 13.49
N ILE A 82 25.46 1.11 12.28
CA ILE A 82 25.84 2.51 12.04
C ILE A 82 24.67 3.49 12.13
N SER A 83 23.42 2.99 12.12
CA SER A 83 22.21 3.78 12.05
C SER A 83 21.76 4.28 13.41
N THR A 84 21.14 5.47 13.45
CA THR A 84 20.32 5.90 14.59
C THR A 84 19.04 5.08 14.68
N ALA A 85 18.33 5.15 15.82
CA ALA A 85 17.05 4.44 15.97
C ALA A 85 16.03 4.78 14.87
N ASP A 86 15.89 6.06 14.53
CA ASP A 86 14.97 6.51 13.47
C ASP A 86 15.37 5.97 12.10
N GLN A 87 16.68 5.96 11.80
CA GLN A 87 17.20 5.43 10.55
C GLN A 87 16.99 3.91 10.44
N ARG A 88 17.18 3.18 11.55
CA ARG A 88 16.89 1.74 11.64
C ARG A 88 15.42 1.44 11.39
N TRP A 89 14.55 2.20 12.07
CA TRP A 89 13.10 2.10 11.88
C TRP A 89 12.73 2.29 10.41
N ALA A 90 13.16 3.38 9.79
CA ALA A 90 12.89 3.68 8.41
C ALA A 90 13.44 2.59 7.46
N PHE A 91 14.68 2.14 7.71
CA PHE A 91 15.32 1.09 6.92
C PHE A 91 14.54 -0.23 6.97
N ILE A 92 14.15 -0.70 8.16
CA ILE A 92 13.36 -1.94 8.33
C ILE A 92 11.98 -1.79 7.64
N LYS A 93 11.34 -0.63 7.77
CA LYS A 93 10.05 -0.34 7.14
C LYS A 93 10.09 -0.37 5.60
N LEU A 94 11.22 -0.10 4.98
CA LEU A 94 11.37 -0.24 3.52
C LEU A 94 11.13 -1.68 3.03
N PHE A 95 11.41 -2.68 3.87
CA PHE A 95 11.24 -4.11 3.55
C PHE A 95 9.94 -4.69 4.10
N THR A 96 9.55 -4.28 5.31
CA THR A 96 8.37 -4.83 5.99
C THR A 96 7.07 -4.08 5.67
N GLY A 97 7.18 -2.89 5.11
CA GLY A 97 6.04 -2.01 4.83
C GLY A 97 5.46 -1.34 6.08
N GLY A 98 4.27 -0.77 5.94
CA GLY A 98 3.58 -0.15 7.07
C GLY A 98 4.25 1.11 7.61
N LEU A 99 4.76 1.98 6.73
CA LEU A 99 5.41 3.25 7.11
C LEU A 99 4.50 4.19 7.93
N ARG A 100 3.18 3.98 7.89
CA ARG A 100 2.17 4.76 8.64
C ARG A 100 2.33 6.27 8.52
N ILE A 101 2.67 6.74 7.31
CA ILE A 101 2.92 8.15 7.04
C ILE A 101 1.64 9.00 6.92
N GLY A 102 0.48 8.40 7.23
CA GLY A 102 -0.81 9.11 7.20
C GLY A 102 -1.32 9.45 5.80
N VAL A 103 -0.73 8.86 4.75
CA VAL A 103 -1.13 9.09 3.37
C VAL A 103 -2.15 8.06 2.93
N SER A 104 -3.37 8.51 2.65
CA SER A 104 -4.42 7.63 2.11
C SER A 104 -4.16 7.29 0.64
N SER A 105 -4.70 6.16 0.18
CA SER A 105 -4.66 5.76 -1.24
C SER A 105 -5.21 6.86 -2.17
N ARG A 106 -6.27 7.56 -1.75
CA ARG A 106 -6.84 8.68 -2.51
C ARG A 106 -5.85 9.84 -2.64
N LEU A 107 -5.13 10.18 -1.58
CA LEU A 107 -4.12 11.25 -1.61
C LEU A 107 -2.95 10.89 -2.52
N VAL A 108 -2.54 9.60 -2.53
CA VAL A 108 -1.52 9.11 -3.49
C VAL A 108 -1.99 9.27 -4.93
N LYS A 109 -3.22 8.85 -5.24
CA LYS A 109 -3.80 9.00 -6.58
C LYS A 109 -3.89 10.47 -7.00
N GLN A 110 -4.32 11.35 -6.08
CA GLN A 110 -4.35 12.80 -6.33
C GLN A 110 -2.95 13.35 -6.59
N GLY A 111 -1.96 12.92 -5.82
CA GLY A 111 -0.56 13.29 -6.04
C GLY A 111 -0.04 12.85 -7.41
N LEU A 112 -0.38 11.64 -7.86
CA LEU A 112 -0.05 11.14 -9.18
C LEU A 112 -0.77 11.92 -10.29
N ALA A 113 -2.05 12.25 -10.11
CA ALA A 113 -2.82 13.07 -11.03
C ALA A 113 -2.19 14.44 -11.22
N ASN A 114 -1.83 15.10 -10.12
CA ASN A 114 -1.14 16.39 -10.14
C ASN A 114 0.26 16.29 -10.79
N TYR A 115 1.00 15.21 -10.50
CA TYR A 115 2.32 14.99 -11.08
C TYR A 115 2.27 14.82 -12.60
N GLY A 116 1.31 14.05 -13.10
CA GLY A 116 1.15 13.79 -14.53
C GLY A 116 0.30 14.85 -15.26
N ASN A 117 -0.28 15.82 -14.55
CA ASN A 117 -1.25 16.78 -15.08
C ASN A 117 -2.40 16.07 -15.82
N VAL A 118 -2.96 15.03 -15.18
CA VAL A 118 -4.09 14.23 -15.68
C VAL A 118 -5.24 14.28 -14.68
N ASP A 119 -6.45 13.97 -15.12
CA ASP A 119 -7.60 13.91 -14.23
C ASP A 119 -7.50 12.75 -13.23
N LEU A 120 -7.91 12.99 -11.99
CA LEU A 120 -7.94 11.97 -10.94
C LEU A 120 -8.74 10.74 -11.37
N GLU A 121 -9.89 10.94 -12.05
CA GLU A 121 -10.73 9.85 -12.55
C GLU A 121 -9.99 8.92 -13.52
N GLU A 122 -9.09 9.46 -14.31
CA GLU A 122 -8.28 8.67 -15.25
C GLU A 122 -7.34 7.70 -14.51
N ILE A 123 -6.78 8.14 -13.40
CA ILE A 123 -5.96 7.28 -12.52
C ILE A 123 -6.84 6.28 -11.78
N GLU A 124 -7.96 6.72 -11.23
CA GLU A 124 -8.88 5.85 -10.50
C GLU A 124 -9.41 4.70 -11.36
N LYS A 125 -9.77 5.00 -12.62
CA LYS A 125 -10.23 3.98 -13.57
C LYS A 125 -9.23 2.86 -13.83
N ILE A 126 -7.94 3.18 -13.89
CA ILE A 126 -6.90 2.19 -14.21
C ILE A 126 -6.24 1.58 -12.97
N TRP A 127 -6.47 2.14 -11.78
CA TRP A 127 -5.72 1.83 -10.57
C TRP A 127 -5.68 0.34 -10.23
N HIS A 128 -6.82 -0.33 -10.36
CA HIS A 128 -6.98 -1.74 -9.98
C HIS A 128 -6.34 -2.72 -10.98
N GLY A 129 -6.16 -2.30 -12.21
CA GLY A 129 -5.45 -3.07 -13.24
C GLY A 129 -3.94 -2.81 -13.29
N LEU A 130 -3.43 -1.92 -12.43
CA LEU A 130 -2.00 -1.65 -12.36
C LEU A 130 -1.30 -2.66 -11.47
N HIS A 131 -0.25 -3.27 -12.01
CA HIS A 131 0.59 -4.22 -11.30
C HIS A 131 2.03 -3.75 -11.26
N PHE A 132 2.75 -4.18 -10.22
CA PHE A 132 4.19 -3.95 -10.14
C PHE A 132 4.95 -4.61 -11.30
N PRO A 133 5.97 -3.95 -11.85
CA PRO A 133 6.45 -2.59 -11.57
C PRO A 133 5.60 -1.52 -12.30
N TYR A 134 5.38 -0.37 -11.67
CA TYR A 134 4.57 0.74 -12.21
C TYR A 134 5.28 1.59 -13.27
N ILE A 135 6.16 1.00 -14.07
CA ILE A 135 6.97 1.70 -15.08
C ILE A 135 6.08 2.35 -16.13
N ASN A 136 5.06 1.64 -16.60
CA ASN A 136 4.14 2.15 -17.63
C ASN A 136 3.29 3.31 -17.12
N LEU A 137 2.87 3.26 -15.83
CA LEU A 137 2.16 4.37 -15.20
C LEU A 137 3.03 5.63 -15.18
N PHE A 138 4.25 5.55 -14.67
CA PHE A 138 5.15 6.70 -14.62
C PHE A 138 5.56 7.19 -16.01
N SER A 139 5.78 6.29 -16.96
CA SER A 139 6.06 6.66 -18.35
C SER A 139 4.91 7.48 -18.97
N TRP A 140 3.66 7.09 -18.70
CA TRP A 140 2.50 7.86 -19.13
C TRP A 140 2.40 9.21 -18.42
N LEU A 141 2.53 9.27 -17.10
CA LEU A 141 2.48 10.50 -16.32
C LEU A 141 3.58 11.51 -16.71
N GLU A 142 4.72 11.01 -17.18
CA GLU A 142 5.84 11.82 -17.67
C GLU A 142 5.76 12.16 -19.16
N ASN A 143 4.66 11.84 -19.83
CA ASN A 143 4.46 12.02 -21.29
C ASN A 143 5.52 11.28 -22.14
N LYS A 144 6.10 10.19 -21.64
CA LYS A 144 7.08 9.33 -22.34
C LYS A 144 6.45 8.09 -22.97
N GLY A 145 5.18 7.83 -22.68
CA GLY A 145 4.45 6.66 -23.14
C GLY A 145 2.95 6.86 -23.16
N SER A 146 2.22 5.89 -23.70
CA SER A 146 0.76 5.89 -23.71
C SER A 146 0.18 5.49 -22.36
N LYS A 147 -1.08 5.88 -22.11
CA LYS A 147 -1.85 5.44 -20.96
C LYS A 147 -1.81 3.90 -20.84
N PRO A 148 -1.55 3.36 -19.63
CA PRO A 148 -1.54 1.91 -19.42
C PRO A 148 -2.85 1.27 -19.86
N LYS A 149 -2.76 0.22 -20.68
CA LYS A 149 -3.92 -0.61 -21.03
C LYS A 149 -4.13 -1.60 -19.90
N ILE A 150 -5.34 -1.62 -19.36
CA ILE A 150 -5.78 -2.56 -18.34
C ILE A 150 -6.89 -3.45 -18.89
N SER A 151 -7.10 -4.60 -18.26
CA SER A 151 -8.24 -5.46 -18.59
C SER A 151 -9.54 -4.75 -18.26
N ILE A 152 -10.57 -4.99 -19.05
CA ILE A 152 -11.92 -4.46 -18.81
C ILE A 152 -12.47 -4.89 -17.44
N TYR A 153 -12.03 -6.02 -16.91
CA TYR A 153 -12.39 -6.50 -15.57
C TYR A 153 -11.77 -5.69 -14.43
N ASP A 154 -10.67 -5.02 -14.70
CA ASP A 154 -9.92 -4.25 -13.71
C ASP A 154 -10.34 -2.78 -13.70
N ILE A 155 -11.39 -2.43 -14.45
CA ILE A 155 -11.96 -1.09 -14.45
C ILE A 155 -12.89 -0.95 -13.25
N PHE A 156 -12.48 -0.10 -12.30
CA PHE A 156 -13.32 0.30 -11.19
C PHE A 156 -13.84 1.72 -11.41
N HIS A 157 -15.15 1.88 -11.27
CA HIS A 157 -15.77 3.19 -11.28
C HIS A 157 -16.07 3.60 -9.83
N PRO A 158 -15.50 4.72 -9.34
CA PRO A 158 -15.79 5.19 -8.00
C PRO A 158 -17.29 5.35 -7.78
N MET A 159 -17.78 4.79 -6.67
CA MET A 159 -19.21 4.84 -6.36
C MET A 159 -19.61 6.24 -5.91
N MET A 160 -20.77 6.68 -6.35
CA MET A 160 -21.41 7.90 -5.87
C MET A 160 -21.61 7.83 -4.36
N LEU A 161 -21.21 8.86 -3.62
CA LEU A 161 -21.39 8.96 -2.19
C LEU A 161 -22.70 9.71 -1.92
N ALA A 162 -23.52 9.17 -1.00
CA ALA A 162 -24.70 9.87 -0.51
C ALA A 162 -24.28 11.01 0.43
N HIS A 163 -24.93 12.14 0.30
CA HIS A 163 -24.83 13.24 1.25
C HIS A 163 -25.92 13.09 2.32
N PRO A 164 -25.63 13.41 3.60
CA PRO A 164 -26.67 13.45 4.62
C PRO A 164 -27.68 14.55 4.30
N LEU A 165 -28.96 14.25 4.50
CA LEU A 165 -30.05 15.17 4.30
C LEU A 165 -30.41 15.81 5.64
N VAL A 166 -30.35 17.14 5.69
CA VAL A 166 -30.79 17.90 6.87
C VAL A 166 -32.31 18.15 6.76
N MET A 167 -33.07 17.41 7.58
CA MET A 167 -34.55 17.35 7.47
C MET A 167 -35.22 18.72 7.42
N GLU A 168 -34.81 19.63 8.31
CA GLU A 168 -35.43 20.95 8.43
C GLU A 168 -35.11 21.89 7.26
N LYS A 169 -34.07 21.64 6.54
CA LYS A 169 -33.52 22.53 5.50
C LYS A 169 -33.72 21.97 4.10
N ASP A 170 -33.27 20.74 3.91
CA ASP A 170 -33.16 20.15 2.57
C ASP A 170 -34.51 19.51 2.16
N LEU A 171 -35.23 18.90 3.12
CA LEU A 171 -36.52 18.26 2.83
C LEU A 171 -37.60 19.28 2.47
N VAL A 172 -37.59 20.45 3.12
CA VAL A 172 -38.55 21.54 2.85
C VAL A 172 -38.30 22.17 1.48
N ALA A 173 -37.05 22.21 1.02
CA ALA A 173 -36.66 22.76 -0.27
C ALA A 173 -36.76 21.74 -1.42
N ALA A 174 -36.87 20.44 -1.12
CA ALA A 174 -36.87 19.39 -2.11
C ALA A 174 -38.23 19.28 -2.81
N ASN A 175 -38.24 19.34 -4.14
CA ASN A 175 -39.41 19.01 -4.93
C ASN A 175 -39.48 17.48 -5.08
N PRO A 176 -40.52 16.79 -4.61
CA PRO A 176 -40.61 15.33 -4.65
C PRO A 176 -40.52 14.73 -6.06
N LYS A 177 -40.80 15.52 -7.10
CA LYS A 177 -40.71 15.07 -8.51
C LYS A 177 -39.28 14.90 -8.99
N ASP A 178 -38.30 15.52 -8.29
CA ASP A 178 -36.88 15.48 -8.68
C ASP A 178 -36.13 14.38 -7.94
N PHE A 179 -36.80 13.61 -7.07
CA PHE A 179 -36.20 12.60 -6.22
C PHE A 179 -36.91 11.26 -6.32
N VAL A 180 -36.15 10.19 -6.12
CA VAL A 180 -36.66 8.83 -5.95
C VAL A 180 -36.40 8.38 -4.52
N ALA A 181 -37.40 7.87 -3.83
CA ALA A 181 -37.25 7.31 -2.51
C ALA A 181 -37.01 5.80 -2.60
N GLU A 182 -35.93 5.32 -1.97
CA GLU A 182 -35.53 3.92 -1.95
C GLU A 182 -35.26 3.46 -0.51
N TYR A 183 -35.48 2.15 -0.27
CA TYR A 183 -35.06 1.56 0.99
C TYR A 183 -33.54 1.55 1.10
N LYS A 184 -33.01 1.98 2.24
CA LYS A 184 -31.60 1.88 2.55
C LYS A 184 -31.32 0.52 3.18
N TRP A 185 -30.87 -0.44 2.36
CA TRP A 185 -30.47 -1.75 2.85
C TRP A 185 -29.18 -1.65 3.67
N ASP A 186 -29.15 -2.39 4.79
CA ASP A 186 -27.93 -2.57 5.56
C ASP A 186 -27.15 -3.76 4.99
N GLY A 187 -26.03 -3.48 4.33
CA GLY A 187 -25.24 -4.48 3.63
C GLY A 187 -23.97 -3.92 3.03
N ILE A 188 -23.19 -4.80 2.43
CA ILE A 188 -21.94 -4.45 1.75
C ILE A 188 -22.29 -3.88 0.37
N ARG A 189 -21.83 -2.66 0.11
CA ARG A 189 -21.97 -2.03 -1.20
C ARG A 189 -20.84 -2.50 -2.11
N VAL A 190 -21.19 -3.10 -3.24
CA VAL A 190 -20.24 -3.63 -4.21
C VAL A 190 -20.53 -3.13 -5.61
N GLN A 191 -19.48 -3.07 -6.43
CA GLN A 191 -19.58 -2.95 -7.88
C GLN A 191 -19.33 -4.32 -8.51
N ILE A 192 -20.22 -4.74 -9.38
CA ILE A 192 -20.07 -5.95 -10.19
C ILE A 192 -19.62 -5.53 -11.58
N VAL A 193 -18.51 -6.09 -12.05
CA VAL A 193 -18.05 -6.00 -13.42
C VAL A 193 -18.24 -7.37 -14.06
N SER A 194 -19.19 -7.47 -15.00
CA SER A 194 -19.50 -8.70 -15.70
C SER A 194 -19.21 -8.57 -17.20
N HIS A 195 -18.57 -9.56 -17.76
CA HIS A 195 -18.23 -9.64 -19.19
C HIS A 195 -18.29 -11.10 -19.65
N SER A 196 -18.24 -11.35 -20.97
CA SER A 196 -18.30 -12.70 -21.55
C SER A 196 -17.26 -13.69 -21.01
N GLU A 197 -16.14 -13.20 -20.50
CA GLU A 197 -15.05 -14.03 -19.99
C GLU A 197 -15.07 -14.19 -18.45
N GLY A 198 -16.02 -13.55 -17.74
CA GLY A 198 -16.14 -13.69 -16.30
C GLY A 198 -16.73 -12.49 -15.57
N CYS A 199 -16.67 -12.55 -14.25
CA CYS A 199 -17.22 -11.54 -13.36
C CYS A 199 -16.22 -11.20 -12.25
N ARG A 200 -16.17 -9.93 -11.82
CA ARG A 200 -15.44 -9.46 -10.64
C ARG A 200 -16.28 -8.58 -9.76
N LEU A 201 -16.03 -8.68 -8.45
CA LEU A 201 -16.63 -7.82 -7.44
C LEU A 201 -15.59 -6.90 -6.82
N TYR A 202 -15.96 -5.63 -6.72
CA TYR A 202 -15.18 -4.62 -6.03
C TYR A 202 -15.96 -4.05 -4.85
N SER A 203 -15.28 -3.86 -3.72
CA SER A 203 -15.83 -3.18 -2.55
C SER A 203 -16.07 -1.69 -2.84
N ARG A 204 -16.71 -0.99 -1.90
CA ARG A 204 -16.88 0.47 -1.95
C ARG A 204 -15.56 1.23 -2.12
N THR A 205 -14.47 0.71 -1.57
CA THR A 205 -13.12 1.28 -1.63
C THR A 205 -12.33 0.85 -2.85
N GLY A 206 -12.90 -0.07 -3.65
CA GLY A 206 -12.27 -0.59 -4.85
C GLY A 206 -11.41 -1.83 -4.64
N ASP A 207 -11.46 -2.44 -3.45
CA ASP A 207 -10.75 -3.71 -3.22
C ASP A 207 -11.46 -4.85 -3.94
N GLU A 208 -10.71 -5.72 -4.61
CA GLU A 208 -11.25 -6.89 -5.29
C GLU A 208 -11.65 -7.94 -4.25
N VAL A 209 -12.96 -8.25 -4.19
CA VAL A 209 -13.56 -9.12 -3.16
C VAL A 209 -14.25 -10.35 -3.74
N SER A 210 -14.05 -10.67 -5.00
CA SER A 210 -14.68 -11.81 -5.70
C SER A 210 -14.52 -13.13 -4.96
N LYS A 211 -13.35 -13.37 -4.37
CA LYS A 211 -13.06 -14.60 -3.62
C LYS A 211 -13.92 -14.78 -2.37
N SER A 212 -14.43 -13.69 -1.81
CA SER A 212 -15.26 -13.71 -0.61
C SER A 212 -16.75 -14.00 -0.92
N PHE A 213 -17.14 -13.92 -2.19
CA PHE A 213 -18.52 -14.10 -2.65
C PHE A 213 -18.58 -15.01 -3.89
N PRO A 214 -18.12 -16.26 -3.77
CA PRO A 214 -18.05 -17.18 -4.89
C PRO A 214 -19.43 -17.52 -5.49
N GLU A 215 -20.50 -17.40 -4.73
CA GLU A 215 -21.88 -17.60 -5.15
C GLU A 215 -22.36 -16.56 -6.17
N ILE A 216 -21.88 -15.32 -6.04
CA ILE A 216 -22.23 -14.23 -6.98
C ILE A 216 -21.42 -14.35 -8.27
N ILE A 217 -20.17 -14.82 -8.17
CA ILE A 217 -19.27 -14.94 -9.33
C ILE A 217 -19.63 -16.09 -10.25
N LYS A 218 -20.26 -17.13 -9.72
CA LYS A 218 -20.63 -18.35 -10.48
C LYS A 218 -21.99 -18.26 -11.18
N THR A 219 -22.73 -17.18 -10.93
CA THR A 219 -24.02 -16.93 -11.56
C THR A 219 -23.86 -16.24 -12.90
#